data_b2c5016cdd65826a8d574f1d750262ff
#
_entry.id   b2c5016cdd65826a8d574f1d750262ff
#
_cell.length_a   1.000
_cell.length_b   1.000
_cell.length_c   1.000
_cell.angle_alpha   90.00
_cell.angle_beta   90.00
_cell.angle_gamma   90.00
#
_symmetry.space_group_name_H-M   'P 1'
#
loop_
_entity.id
_entity.type
_entity.pdbx_description
1 polymer ?
#
loop_
_entity_poly.entity_id
_entity_poly.type
_entity_poly.pdbx_seq_one_letter_code
_entity_poly.pdbx_strand_id
1 'polypeptide(L)'
;MEKKHLKRILIICPYPVGEAAGQRLKYEQYIDDWEERGYEVKISPFMSKSLWNIVYLQGNFLRKFIGILRGYLLRVRDLLIVHNFDIVYIFQWTTPFGTAFYDFIVRRLAKRMIFDLEDFVVLSNKGSSQEIRNNILKNIRSTNKTEYLIKHANHVITSSPFLNDFCLKKNVHNAATFISSSVDTKRFIPSNNYTNEKRITIGWTGTFSSKPYLDLIKNVFVKL
;
A
#
# COMPACT_ATOMS: atom_id res chain seq x y z
N MET A 1 -7.61 -19.46 -34.82
CA MET A 1 -7.15 -18.41 -33.91
C MET A 1 -7.14 -19.00 -32.51
N GLU A 2 -5.97 -19.34 -31.99
CA GLU A 2 -5.83 -19.73 -30.58
C GLU A 2 -6.26 -18.55 -29.70
N LYS A 3 -7.23 -18.77 -28.81
CA LYS A 3 -7.59 -17.80 -27.77
C LYS A 3 -6.36 -17.64 -26.86
N LYS A 4 -5.60 -16.55 -27.05
CA LYS A 4 -4.50 -16.18 -26.18
C LYS A 4 -5.08 -16.12 -24.75
N HIS A 5 -4.68 -17.05 -23.89
CA HIS A 5 -5.18 -17.12 -22.51
C HIS A 5 -4.63 -15.87 -21.79
N LEU A 6 -5.52 -14.90 -21.53
CA LEU A 6 -5.16 -13.69 -20.82
C LEU A 6 -4.76 -14.07 -19.39
N LYS A 7 -3.59 -13.63 -18.94
CA LYS A 7 -3.18 -13.79 -17.55
C LYS A 7 -3.99 -12.84 -16.67
N ARG A 8 -4.52 -13.35 -15.56
CA ARG A 8 -5.40 -12.61 -14.66
C ARG A 8 -4.68 -12.20 -13.40
N ILE A 9 -4.78 -10.90 -13.04
CA ILE A 9 -4.19 -10.31 -11.83
C ILE A 9 -5.31 -9.85 -10.91
N LEU A 10 -5.30 -10.33 -9.65
CA LEU A 10 -6.11 -9.77 -8.58
C LEU A 10 -5.25 -8.86 -7.72
N ILE A 11 -5.58 -7.58 -7.66
CA ILE A 11 -4.93 -6.60 -6.79
C ILE A 11 -5.74 -6.44 -5.52
N ILE A 12 -5.19 -6.84 -4.39
CA ILE A 12 -5.75 -6.65 -3.06
C ILE A 12 -5.07 -5.44 -2.42
N CYS A 13 -5.82 -4.38 -2.17
CA CYS A 13 -5.26 -3.11 -1.70
C CYS A 13 -6.12 -2.44 -0.62
N PRO A 14 -5.53 -1.50 0.17
CA PRO A 14 -6.23 -0.79 1.24
C PRO A 14 -7.30 0.18 0.77
N TYR A 15 -6.95 1.03 -0.20
CA TYR A 15 -7.63 2.29 -0.48
C TYR A 15 -8.39 2.26 -1.81
N PRO A 16 -9.41 3.11 -1.98
CA PRO A 16 -10.10 3.23 -3.25
C PRO A 16 -9.15 3.68 -4.37
N VAL A 17 -9.42 3.22 -5.58
CA VAL A 17 -8.64 3.58 -6.78
C VAL A 17 -8.61 5.09 -6.97
N GLY A 18 -7.44 5.63 -7.29
CA GLY A 18 -7.22 7.04 -7.56
C GLY A 18 -7.05 7.94 -6.33
N GLU A 19 -7.26 7.44 -5.10
CA GLU A 19 -7.25 8.28 -3.90
C GLU A 19 -5.88 8.34 -3.22
N ALA A 20 -5.24 7.20 -2.98
CA ALA A 20 -3.98 7.16 -2.25
C ALA A 20 -2.76 7.35 -3.16
N ALA A 21 -1.87 8.28 -2.80
CA ALA A 21 -0.68 8.58 -3.59
C ALA A 21 0.21 7.34 -3.79
N GLY A 22 0.44 6.54 -2.73
CA GLY A 22 1.23 5.32 -2.82
C GLY A 22 0.69 4.36 -3.88
N GLN A 23 -0.62 4.08 -3.90
CA GLN A 23 -1.24 3.21 -4.90
C GLN A 23 -1.07 3.77 -6.32
N ARG A 24 -1.34 5.07 -6.52
CA ARG A 24 -1.22 5.73 -7.81
C ARG A 24 0.20 5.69 -8.37
N LEU A 25 1.20 5.93 -7.52
CA LEU A 25 2.60 6.03 -7.91
C LEU A 25 3.29 4.66 -8.00
N LYS A 26 2.69 3.59 -7.46
CA LYS A 26 3.27 2.24 -7.51
C LYS A 26 2.69 1.40 -8.63
N TYR A 27 1.40 1.16 -8.65
CA TYR A 27 0.83 0.21 -9.60
C TYR A 27 -0.34 0.76 -10.43
N GLU A 28 -1.13 1.71 -9.93
CA GLU A 28 -2.34 2.15 -10.64
C GLU A 28 -2.00 2.79 -12.00
N GLN A 29 -0.89 3.54 -12.09
CA GLN A 29 -0.45 4.18 -13.32
C GLN A 29 0.01 3.19 -14.42
N TYR A 30 0.19 1.92 -14.09
CA TYR A 30 0.64 0.88 -15.04
C TYR A 30 -0.47 -0.06 -15.46
N ILE A 31 -1.70 0.11 -14.97
CA ILE A 31 -2.80 -0.82 -15.25
C ILE A 31 -3.09 -0.88 -16.75
N ASP A 32 -3.19 0.27 -17.41
CA ASP A 32 -3.45 0.35 -18.86
C ASP A 32 -2.34 -0.37 -19.65
N ASP A 33 -1.06 -0.15 -19.29
CA ASP A 33 0.08 -0.84 -19.90
C ASP A 33 0.05 -2.36 -19.67
N TRP A 34 -0.40 -2.82 -18.49
CA TRP A 34 -0.58 -4.24 -18.24
C TRP A 34 -1.72 -4.84 -19.06
N GLU A 35 -2.83 -4.14 -19.21
CA GLU A 35 -3.96 -4.57 -20.04
C GLU A 35 -3.57 -4.63 -21.52
N GLU A 36 -2.83 -3.65 -22.03
CA GLU A 36 -2.26 -3.66 -23.39
C GLU A 36 -1.32 -4.85 -23.62
N ARG A 37 -0.57 -5.26 -22.59
CA ARG A 37 0.30 -6.46 -22.62
C ARG A 37 -0.47 -7.78 -22.46
N GLY A 38 -1.78 -7.74 -22.35
CA GLY A 38 -2.63 -8.92 -22.31
C GLY A 38 -2.84 -9.48 -20.90
N TYR A 39 -2.84 -8.64 -19.88
CA TYR A 39 -3.29 -8.99 -18.54
C TYR A 39 -4.73 -8.51 -18.32
N GLU A 40 -5.55 -9.30 -17.65
CA GLU A 40 -6.86 -8.89 -17.12
C GLU A 40 -6.67 -8.49 -15.66
N VAL A 41 -6.86 -7.21 -15.32
CA VAL A 41 -6.62 -6.69 -13.97
C VAL A 41 -7.93 -6.47 -13.23
N LYS A 42 -8.04 -7.06 -12.02
CA LYS A 42 -9.15 -6.82 -11.10
C LYS A 42 -8.64 -6.22 -9.80
N ILE A 43 -9.12 -5.02 -9.46
CA ILE A 43 -8.76 -4.35 -8.21
C ILE A 43 -9.82 -4.61 -7.15
N SER A 44 -9.38 -4.96 -5.94
CA SER A 44 -10.22 -5.19 -4.77
C SER A 44 -9.76 -4.30 -3.60
N PRO A 45 -10.22 -3.04 -3.53
CA PRO A 45 -9.93 -2.15 -2.41
C PRO A 45 -10.73 -2.55 -1.18
N PHE A 46 -10.08 -2.53 0.01
CA PHE A 46 -10.76 -2.76 1.28
C PHE A 46 -11.75 -1.64 1.59
N MET A 47 -11.29 -0.39 1.45
CA MET A 47 -12.11 0.79 1.70
C MET A 47 -12.88 1.20 0.46
N SER A 48 -14.18 1.53 0.65
CA SER A 48 -14.93 2.28 -0.35
C SER A 48 -14.57 3.77 -0.29
N LYS A 49 -14.87 4.52 -1.35
CA LYS A 49 -14.70 5.98 -1.36
C LYS A 49 -15.48 6.68 -0.24
N SER A 50 -16.69 6.18 0.09
CA SER A 50 -17.48 6.70 1.21
C SER A 50 -16.82 6.47 2.58
N LEU A 51 -16.17 5.31 2.80
CA LEU A 51 -15.41 5.06 4.03
C LEU A 51 -14.15 5.91 4.07
N TRP A 52 -13.42 6.00 2.96
CA TRP A 52 -12.21 6.82 2.83
C TRP A 52 -12.43 8.27 3.22
N ASN A 53 -13.52 8.87 2.76
CA ASN A 53 -13.85 10.28 3.04
C ASN A 53 -14.16 10.57 4.52
N ILE A 54 -14.51 9.54 5.31
CA ILE A 54 -14.88 9.72 6.73
C ILE A 54 -13.93 9.05 7.72
N VAL A 55 -13.03 8.17 7.26
CA VAL A 55 -12.23 7.32 8.17
C VAL A 55 -11.37 8.13 9.14
N TYR A 56 -10.85 9.27 8.69
CA TYR A 56 -10.01 10.18 9.50
C TYR A 56 -10.81 11.30 10.20
N LEU A 57 -12.10 11.46 9.89
CA LEU A 57 -12.93 12.47 10.55
C LEU A 57 -13.38 11.98 11.93
N GLN A 58 -13.61 12.89 12.86
CA GLN A 58 -14.21 12.56 14.16
C GLN A 58 -15.68 12.14 13.98
N GLY A 59 -16.17 11.27 14.85
CA GLY A 59 -17.54 10.77 14.79
C GLY A 59 -17.78 9.73 13.68
N ASN A 60 -19.01 9.65 13.21
CA ASN A 60 -19.46 8.72 12.16
C ASN A 60 -19.22 7.21 12.49
N PHE A 61 -19.23 6.83 13.76
CA PHE A 61 -18.84 5.49 14.20
C PHE A 61 -19.62 4.37 13.50
N LEU A 62 -20.95 4.50 13.40
CA LEU A 62 -21.80 3.49 12.75
C LEU A 62 -21.45 3.35 11.26
N ARG A 63 -21.27 4.47 10.54
CA ARG A 63 -20.91 4.45 9.11
C ARG A 63 -19.51 3.85 8.91
N LYS A 64 -18.56 4.14 9.79
CA LYS A 64 -17.22 3.54 9.77
C LYS A 64 -17.30 2.04 10.03
N PHE A 65 -18.08 1.61 11.02
CA PHE A 65 -18.28 0.21 11.33
C PHE A 65 -18.87 -0.56 10.13
N ILE A 66 -19.94 -0.03 9.53
CA ILE A 66 -20.56 -0.63 8.32
C ILE A 66 -19.55 -0.70 7.17
N GLY A 67 -18.77 0.36 6.96
CA GLY A 67 -17.74 0.41 5.92
C GLY A 67 -16.64 -0.64 6.13
N ILE A 68 -16.19 -0.83 7.37
CA ILE A 68 -15.22 -1.86 7.73
C ILE A 68 -15.80 -3.27 7.53
N LEU A 69 -17.04 -3.50 7.99
CA LEU A 69 -17.72 -4.79 7.81
C LEU A 69 -17.83 -5.14 6.32
N ARG A 70 -18.24 -4.17 5.48
CA ARG A 70 -18.25 -4.34 4.02
C ARG A 70 -16.86 -4.73 3.48
N GLY A 71 -15.80 -4.09 3.97
CA GLY A 71 -14.43 -4.42 3.59
C GLY A 71 -14.09 -5.89 3.90
N TYR A 72 -14.46 -6.39 5.06
CA TYR A 72 -14.26 -7.81 5.41
C TYR A 72 -15.11 -8.75 4.56
N LEU A 73 -16.36 -8.41 4.25
CA LEU A 73 -17.20 -9.20 3.33
C LEU A 73 -16.58 -9.27 1.93
N LEU A 74 -16.00 -8.17 1.43
CA LEU A 74 -15.25 -8.18 0.17
C LEU A 74 -14.02 -9.11 0.25
N ARG A 75 -13.33 -9.16 1.36
CA ARG A 75 -12.21 -10.08 1.56
C ARG A 75 -12.65 -11.55 1.58
N VAL A 76 -13.81 -11.86 2.15
CA VAL A 76 -14.39 -13.21 2.05
C VAL A 76 -14.69 -13.55 0.59
N ARG A 77 -15.33 -12.65 -0.16
CA ARG A 77 -15.54 -12.82 -1.60
C ARG A 77 -14.23 -13.05 -2.36
N ASP A 78 -13.19 -12.29 -2.03
CA ASP A 78 -11.88 -12.43 -2.69
C ASP A 78 -11.29 -13.83 -2.47
N LEU A 79 -11.47 -14.45 -1.29
CA LEU A 79 -11.06 -15.83 -1.04
C LEU A 79 -11.76 -16.83 -1.96
N LEU A 80 -13.04 -16.59 -2.29
CA LEU A 80 -13.79 -17.47 -3.16
C LEU A 80 -13.33 -17.42 -4.62
N ILE A 81 -12.68 -16.35 -5.04
CA ILE A 81 -12.30 -16.13 -6.44
C ILE A 81 -10.79 -16.15 -6.68
N VAL A 82 -9.96 -16.09 -5.62
CA VAL A 82 -8.49 -15.95 -5.70
C VAL A 82 -7.83 -17.02 -6.56
N HIS A 83 -8.34 -18.25 -6.53
CA HIS A 83 -7.84 -19.38 -7.32
C HIS A 83 -8.00 -19.21 -8.85
N ASN A 84 -8.90 -18.30 -9.27
CA ASN A 84 -9.13 -17.99 -10.69
C ASN A 84 -8.08 -17.03 -11.28
N PHE A 85 -7.19 -16.49 -10.46
CA PHE A 85 -6.17 -15.54 -10.87
C PHE A 85 -4.80 -16.21 -10.94
N ASP A 86 -3.98 -15.78 -11.92
CA ASP A 86 -2.62 -16.28 -12.08
C ASP A 86 -1.67 -15.60 -11.12
N ILE A 87 -1.95 -14.32 -10.78
CA ILE A 87 -1.20 -13.51 -9.85
C ILE A 87 -2.16 -12.84 -8.87
N VAL A 88 -1.84 -12.92 -7.58
CA VAL A 88 -2.44 -12.11 -6.52
C VAL A 88 -1.40 -11.10 -6.07
N TYR A 89 -1.66 -9.83 -6.35
CA TYR A 89 -0.81 -8.72 -5.96
C TYR A 89 -1.39 -8.07 -4.71
N ILE A 90 -0.65 -8.07 -3.62
CA ILE A 90 -1.05 -7.47 -2.35
C ILE A 90 -0.24 -6.20 -2.13
N PHE A 91 -0.93 -5.07 -2.05
CA PHE A 91 -0.31 -3.78 -1.72
C PHE A 91 -0.50 -3.47 -0.23
N GLN A 92 0.59 -3.23 0.47
CA GLN A 92 0.69 -2.90 1.90
C GLN A 92 0.03 -3.91 2.86
N TRP A 93 -1.27 -4.12 2.78
CA TRP A 93 -1.99 -5.04 3.66
C TRP A 93 -3.32 -5.52 3.04
N THR A 94 -3.79 -6.65 3.50
CA THR A 94 -5.05 -7.26 3.05
C THR A 94 -6.23 -6.81 3.89
N THR A 95 -6.07 -6.75 5.22
CA THR A 95 -7.08 -6.32 6.20
C THR A 95 -6.44 -5.43 7.26
N PRO A 96 -7.16 -4.38 7.76
CA PRO A 96 -6.60 -3.43 8.73
C PRO A 96 -6.37 -4.04 10.12
N PHE A 97 -7.20 -4.99 10.52
CA PHE A 97 -7.17 -5.62 11.84
C PHE A 97 -7.17 -7.15 11.72
N GLY A 98 -6.84 -7.83 12.82
CA GLY A 98 -6.87 -9.28 12.92
C GLY A 98 -5.49 -9.93 12.74
N THR A 99 -5.49 -11.25 12.74
CA THR A 99 -4.29 -12.07 12.60
C THR A 99 -3.89 -12.29 11.14
N ALA A 100 -2.76 -12.95 10.89
CA ALA A 100 -2.32 -13.36 9.55
C ALA A 100 -3.17 -14.51 8.94
N PHE A 101 -4.28 -14.89 9.56
CA PHE A 101 -5.12 -16.01 9.11
C PHE A 101 -5.67 -15.80 7.69
N TYR A 102 -6.14 -14.58 7.39
CA TYR A 102 -6.59 -14.23 6.05
C TYR A 102 -5.45 -14.36 5.02
N ASP A 103 -4.27 -13.81 5.37
CA ASP A 103 -3.08 -13.85 4.52
C ASP A 103 -2.61 -15.27 4.28
N PHE A 104 -2.72 -16.13 5.30
CA PHE A 104 -2.44 -17.56 5.20
C PHE A 104 -3.36 -18.25 4.18
N ILE A 105 -4.68 -17.98 4.24
CA ILE A 105 -5.64 -18.57 3.30
C ILE A 105 -5.36 -18.08 1.88
N VAL A 106 -5.16 -16.76 1.68
CA VAL A 106 -4.81 -16.19 0.37
C VAL A 106 -3.56 -16.87 -0.19
N ARG A 107 -2.51 -17.02 0.63
CA ARG A 107 -1.28 -17.69 0.19
C ARG A 107 -1.49 -19.14 -0.23
N ARG A 108 -2.39 -19.86 0.43
CA ARG A 108 -2.69 -21.28 0.13
C ARG A 108 -3.51 -21.43 -1.16
N LEU A 109 -4.37 -20.47 -1.47
CA LEU A 109 -5.26 -20.51 -2.62
C LEU A 109 -4.64 -19.83 -3.86
N ALA A 110 -3.72 -18.87 -3.69
CA ALA A 110 -3.09 -18.15 -4.78
C ALA A 110 -2.07 -19.01 -5.52
N LYS A 111 -2.10 -19.03 -6.85
CA LYS A 111 -1.08 -19.65 -7.69
C LYS A 111 0.28 -18.96 -7.49
N ARG A 112 0.30 -17.63 -7.57
CA ARG A 112 1.45 -16.77 -7.28
C ARG A 112 1.01 -15.57 -6.49
N MET A 113 1.71 -15.26 -5.41
CA MET A 113 1.46 -14.11 -4.54
C MET A 113 2.65 -13.16 -4.59
N ILE A 114 2.40 -11.92 -4.99
CA ILE A 114 3.35 -10.81 -4.95
C ILE A 114 2.93 -9.89 -3.81
N PHE A 115 3.87 -9.49 -2.97
CA PHE A 115 3.64 -8.54 -1.89
C PHE A 115 4.43 -7.27 -2.13
N ASP A 116 3.76 -6.13 -2.26
CA ASP A 116 4.38 -4.81 -2.40
C ASP A 116 4.33 -4.06 -1.08
N LEU A 117 5.51 -3.78 -0.53
CA LEU A 117 5.73 -3.13 0.75
C LEU A 117 6.42 -1.78 0.55
N GLU A 118 5.71 -0.69 0.85
CA GLU A 118 6.22 0.67 0.68
C GLU A 118 7.01 1.15 1.91
N ASP A 119 6.46 0.92 3.12
CA ASP A 119 7.03 1.41 4.36
C ASP A 119 7.56 0.30 5.26
N PHE A 120 8.60 0.60 6.05
CA PHE A 120 9.17 -0.33 7.01
C PHE A 120 8.33 -0.43 8.29
N VAL A 121 7.07 -0.82 8.15
CA VAL A 121 6.09 -0.88 9.24
C VAL A 121 6.50 -1.86 10.35
N VAL A 122 7.36 -2.84 10.05
CA VAL A 122 7.79 -3.89 11.00
C VAL A 122 8.59 -3.31 12.18
N LEU A 123 9.37 -2.23 11.97
CA LEU A 123 10.13 -1.57 13.06
C LEU A 123 9.38 -0.45 13.76
N SER A 124 8.41 0.17 13.11
CA SER A 124 7.64 1.30 13.67
C SER A 124 7.00 0.99 15.02
N ASN A 125 6.80 -0.30 15.34
CA ASN A 125 6.17 -0.73 16.59
C ASN A 125 7.15 -0.98 17.74
N LYS A 126 8.48 -0.82 17.54
CA LYS A 126 9.49 -1.12 18.57
C LYS A 126 10.08 0.11 19.26
N GLY A 127 9.76 1.34 18.86
CA GLY A 127 10.53 2.51 19.28
C GLY A 127 9.83 3.81 19.65
N SER A 128 8.52 3.93 19.76
CA SER A 128 7.90 5.22 20.12
C SER A 128 7.35 5.24 21.55
N SER A 129 7.91 6.14 22.36
CA SER A 129 7.58 6.36 23.78
C SER A 129 6.18 6.98 24.05
N GLN A 130 5.31 7.15 23.06
CA GLN A 130 3.89 7.50 23.24
C GLN A 130 2.99 6.26 23.47
N GLU A 131 3.59 5.15 23.86
CA GLU A 131 3.05 3.80 23.77
C GLU A 131 2.14 3.35 24.90
N ILE A 132 1.95 4.12 25.95
CA ILE A 132 1.27 3.60 27.16
C ILE A 132 -0.26 3.59 27.03
N ARG A 133 -0.85 4.28 26.07
CA ARG A 133 -2.32 4.48 26.01
C ARG A 133 -3.12 3.51 25.14
N ASN A 134 -2.50 2.69 24.30
CA ASN A 134 -3.22 1.86 23.32
C ASN A 134 -2.68 0.44 23.14
N ASN A 135 -2.31 -0.25 24.21
CA ASN A 135 -1.82 -1.65 24.15
C ASN A 135 -2.83 -2.62 23.48
N ILE A 136 -4.13 -2.38 23.61
CA ILE A 136 -5.17 -3.23 23.00
C ILE A 136 -5.18 -3.05 21.48
N LEU A 137 -5.08 -1.82 20.95
CA LEU A 137 -5.02 -1.57 19.52
C LEU A 137 -3.69 -2.01 18.88
N LYS A 138 -2.62 -2.05 19.67
CA LYS A 138 -1.29 -2.52 19.23
C LYS A 138 -1.28 -4.03 18.98
N ASN A 139 -1.93 -4.80 19.83
CA ASN A 139 -2.09 -6.26 19.66
C ASN A 139 -3.05 -6.62 18.52
N ILE A 140 -3.98 -5.74 18.18
CA ILE A 140 -4.94 -5.93 17.09
C ILE A 140 -4.32 -5.55 15.72
N ARG A 141 -3.38 -4.60 15.67
CA ARG A 141 -2.54 -4.30 14.51
C ARG A 141 -1.33 -5.24 14.49
N SER A 142 -1.55 -6.46 14.10
CA SER A 142 -0.54 -7.51 14.14
C SER A 142 0.60 -7.24 13.16
N THR A 143 1.80 -6.92 13.66
CA THR A 143 3.06 -6.93 12.90
C THR A 143 3.31 -8.29 12.24
N ASN A 144 2.76 -9.34 12.83
CA ASN A 144 2.84 -10.71 12.33
C ASN A 144 2.26 -10.88 10.93
N LYS A 145 1.32 -10.03 10.48
CA LYS A 145 0.74 -10.07 9.13
C LYS A 145 1.76 -9.66 8.07
N THR A 146 2.41 -8.52 8.27
CA THR A 146 3.45 -8.03 7.35
C THR A 146 4.63 -8.99 7.29
N GLU A 147 5.08 -9.49 8.45
CA GLU A 147 6.14 -10.50 8.51
C GLU A 147 5.73 -11.80 7.80
N TYR A 148 4.48 -12.24 7.97
CA TYR A 148 3.95 -13.40 7.27
C TYR A 148 3.97 -13.20 5.76
N LEU A 149 3.50 -12.05 5.26
CA LEU A 149 3.47 -11.73 3.84
C LEU A 149 4.89 -11.64 3.26
N ILE A 150 5.83 -10.96 3.94
CA ILE A 150 7.24 -10.93 3.53
C ILE A 150 7.79 -12.36 3.43
N LYS A 151 7.57 -13.17 4.46
CA LYS A 151 8.14 -14.51 4.54
C LYS A 151 7.62 -15.43 3.44
N HIS A 152 6.32 -15.39 3.14
CA HIS A 152 5.64 -16.40 2.33
C HIS A 152 5.22 -15.94 0.93
N ALA A 153 5.37 -14.66 0.56
CA ALA A 153 5.14 -14.22 -0.81
C ALA A 153 6.11 -14.92 -1.77
N ASN A 154 5.63 -15.24 -2.98
CA ASN A 154 6.50 -15.76 -4.03
C ASN A 154 7.51 -14.71 -4.49
N HIS A 155 7.16 -13.43 -4.37
CA HIS A 155 8.04 -12.30 -4.63
C HIS A 155 7.64 -11.10 -3.79
N VAL A 156 8.60 -10.33 -3.30
CA VAL A 156 8.36 -9.09 -2.55
C VAL A 156 8.86 -7.91 -3.37
N ILE A 157 8.04 -6.87 -3.53
CA ILE A 157 8.44 -5.59 -4.10
C ILE A 157 8.65 -4.61 -2.94
N THR A 158 9.71 -3.83 -2.99
CA THR A 158 10.08 -2.90 -1.92
C THR A 158 10.39 -1.51 -2.47
N SER A 159 10.26 -0.48 -1.63
CA SER A 159 10.45 0.91 -2.00
C SER A 159 11.85 1.47 -1.73
N SER A 160 12.73 0.70 -1.07
CA SER A 160 14.09 1.12 -0.78
C SER A 160 15.07 -0.07 -0.79
N PRO A 161 16.37 0.17 -1.09
CA PRO A 161 17.40 -0.87 -1.02
C PRO A 161 17.50 -1.53 0.35
N PHE A 162 17.44 -0.75 1.43
CA PHE A 162 17.49 -1.27 2.80
C PHE A 162 16.33 -2.23 3.09
N LEU A 163 15.11 -1.86 2.68
CA LEU A 163 13.94 -2.72 2.84
C LEU A 163 14.04 -3.97 1.98
N ASN A 164 14.64 -3.86 0.80
CA ASN A 164 14.88 -4.98 -0.09
C ASN A 164 15.81 -6.02 0.54
N ASP A 165 16.92 -5.59 1.11
CA ASP A 165 17.88 -6.48 1.78
C ASP A 165 17.27 -7.18 3.00
N PHE A 166 16.44 -6.45 3.75
CA PHE A 166 15.68 -7.04 4.85
C PHE A 166 14.70 -8.11 4.36
N CYS A 167 13.94 -7.82 3.31
CA CYS A 167 12.96 -8.74 2.76
C CYS A 167 13.62 -9.98 2.13
N LEU A 168 14.73 -9.82 1.41
CA LEU A 168 15.51 -10.94 0.87
C LEU A 168 15.91 -11.92 1.97
N LYS A 169 16.42 -11.43 3.09
CA LYS A 169 16.83 -12.27 4.23
C LYS A 169 15.67 -13.00 4.91
N LYS A 170 14.46 -12.45 4.83
CA LYS A 170 13.27 -13.00 5.52
C LYS A 170 12.40 -13.86 4.63
N ASN A 171 12.42 -13.64 3.33
CA ASN A 171 11.60 -14.35 2.36
C ASN A 171 12.12 -15.76 2.12
N VAL A 172 11.25 -16.77 2.23
CA VAL A 172 11.65 -18.20 2.07
C VAL A 172 12.07 -18.58 0.64
N HIS A 173 11.69 -17.74 -0.35
CA HIS A 173 12.10 -17.93 -1.74
C HIS A 173 13.32 -17.08 -2.11
N ASN A 174 13.84 -16.29 -1.17
CA ASN A 174 14.93 -15.35 -1.40
C ASN A 174 14.66 -14.40 -2.59
N ALA A 175 13.42 -13.98 -2.73
CA ALA A 175 12.89 -13.27 -3.89
C ALA A 175 12.31 -11.92 -3.48
N ALA A 176 13.09 -10.87 -3.64
CA ALA A 176 12.65 -9.49 -3.49
C ALA A 176 13.31 -8.59 -4.54
N THR A 177 12.62 -7.53 -4.93
CA THR A 177 13.12 -6.53 -5.89
C THR A 177 12.79 -5.13 -5.40
N PHE A 178 13.79 -4.27 -5.42
CA PHE A 178 13.61 -2.83 -5.20
C PHE A 178 13.01 -2.19 -6.45
N ILE A 179 11.82 -1.61 -6.30
CA ILE A 179 11.15 -0.79 -7.31
C ILE A 179 10.66 0.46 -6.60
N SER A 180 11.28 1.61 -6.87
CA SER A 180 10.86 2.89 -6.31
C SER A 180 9.51 3.32 -6.87
N SER A 181 8.82 4.20 -6.14
CA SER A 181 7.69 4.94 -6.71
C SER A 181 8.18 5.81 -7.87
N SER A 182 7.36 5.96 -8.89
CA SER A 182 7.65 6.76 -10.07
C SER A 182 6.47 7.70 -10.37
N VAL A 183 6.71 8.68 -11.22
CA VAL A 183 5.69 9.61 -11.68
C VAL A 183 5.50 9.46 -13.19
N ASP A 184 4.26 9.60 -13.63
CA ASP A 184 3.94 9.68 -15.05
C ASP A 184 4.45 11.02 -15.62
N THR A 185 5.54 10.97 -16.36
CA THR A 185 6.17 12.16 -16.96
C THR A 185 5.37 12.77 -18.11
N LYS A 186 4.37 12.04 -18.65
CA LYS A 186 3.41 12.62 -19.61
C LYS A 186 2.42 13.54 -18.91
N ARG A 187 2.05 13.23 -17.68
CA ARG A 187 1.12 14.00 -16.85
C ARG A 187 1.82 15.12 -16.06
N PHE A 188 3.01 14.82 -15.53
CA PHE A 188 3.80 15.76 -14.73
C PHE A 188 4.91 16.35 -15.59
N ILE A 189 4.60 17.41 -16.30
CA ILE A 189 5.52 18.14 -17.18
C ILE A 189 6.13 19.30 -16.39
N PRO A 190 7.47 19.53 -16.47
CA PRO A 190 8.09 20.69 -15.86
C PRO A 190 7.47 21.98 -16.37
N SER A 191 7.17 22.92 -15.47
CA SER A 191 6.75 24.26 -15.86
C SER A 191 7.97 25.03 -16.37
N ASN A 192 7.89 25.56 -17.61
CA ASN A 192 8.95 26.45 -18.14
C ASN A 192 8.79 27.90 -17.65
N ASN A 193 7.80 28.20 -16.82
CA ASN A 193 7.58 29.52 -16.24
C ASN A 193 8.48 29.77 -15.03
N TYR A 194 9.78 29.88 -15.26
CA TYR A 194 10.69 30.43 -14.28
C TYR A 194 10.53 31.95 -14.30
N THR A 195 9.61 32.47 -13.49
CA THR A 195 9.54 33.92 -13.26
C THR A 195 10.80 34.30 -12.46
N ASN A 196 11.47 35.39 -12.90
CA ASN A 196 12.57 36.02 -12.14
C ASN A 196 12.03 36.72 -10.87
N GLU A 197 11.32 35.98 -10.03
CA GLU A 197 10.81 36.48 -8.77
C GLU A 197 11.97 36.64 -7.79
N LYS A 198 12.08 37.83 -7.19
CA LYS A 198 13.06 38.12 -6.14
C LYS A 198 12.84 37.30 -4.85
N ARG A 199 11.76 36.53 -4.77
CA ARG A 199 11.43 35.69 -3.62
C ARG A 199 11.46 34.22 -4.01
N ILE A 200 12.22 33.43 -3.25
CA ILE A 200 12.20 31.97 -3.33
C ILE A 200 11.05 31.46 -2.46
N THR A 201 10.15 30.70 -3.04
CA THR A 201 9.08 30.03 -2.29
C THR A 201 9.47 28.56 -2.07
N ILE A 202 9.61 28.17 -0.82
CA ILE A 202 9.86 26.78 -0.43
C ILE A 202 8.50 26.15 -0.08
N GLY A 203 8.07 25.15 -0.87
CA GLY A 203 6.83 24.44 -0.64
C GLY A 203 7.09 23.05 -0.05
N TRP A 204 6.16 22.57 0.78
CA TRP A 204 6.14 21.21 1.28
C TRP A 204 4.80 20.57 0.97
N THR A 205 4.82 19.32 0.51
CA THR A 205 3.63 18.51 0.33
C THR A 205 3.75 17.24 1.18
N GLY A 206 2.68 16.87 1.86
CA GLY A 206 2.67 15.68 2.71
C GLY A 206 1.32 15.46 3.37
N THR A 207 1.22 14.35 4.13
CA THR A 207 0.02 14.05 4.89
C THR A 207 0.03 14.78 6.23
N PHE A 208 -1.15 14.89 6.86
CA PHE A 208 -1.26 15.50 8.19
C PHE A 208 -0.36 14.82 9.23
N SER A 209 -0.16 13.50 9.12
CA SER A 209 0.70 12.73 10.01
C SER A 209 2.19 13.03 9.86
N SER A 210 2.63 13.54 8.72
CA SER A 210 4.03 13.92 8.48
C SER A 210 4.35 15.38 8.80
N LYS A 211 3.33 16.22 9.07
CA LYS A 211 3.50 17.62 9.45
C LYS A 211 4.47 17.83 10.63
N PRO A 212 4.45 17.03 11.72
CA PRO A 212 5.36 17.20 12.85
C PRO A 212 6.86 17.10 12.48
N TYR A 213 7.19 16.40 11.37
CA TYR A 213 8.58 16.30 10.91
C TYR A 213 9.13 17.61 10.34
N LEU A 214 8.26 18.57 9.97
CA LEU A 214 8.69 19.92 9.59
C LEU A 214 9.33 20.67 10.77
N ASP A 215 8.93 20.34 12.01
CA ASP A 215 9.50 20.97 13.20
C ASP A 215 11.01 20.64 13.36
N LEU A 216 11.46 19.49 12.82
CA LEU A 216 12.87 19.09 12.85
C LEU A 216 13.76 20.01 12.02
N ILE A 217 13.22 20.62 10.96
CA ILE A 217 13.96 21.50 10.05
C ILE A 217 13.61 22.98 10.23
N LYS A 218 12.74 23.31 11.21
CA LYS A 218 12.31 24.68 11.49
C LYS A 218 13.48 25.64 11.69
N ASN A 219 14.50 25.22 12.46
CA ASN A 219 15.68 26.03 12.74
C ASN A 219 16.55 26.28 11.50
N VAL A 220 16.43 25.45 10.47
CA VAL A 220 17.10 25.66 9.17
C VAL A 220 16.38 26.75 8.40
N PHE A 221 15.04 26.71 8.35
CA PHE A 221 14.24 27.74 7.68
C PHE A 221 14.36 29.15 8.29
N VAL A 222 14.64 29.26 9.60
CA VAL A 222 14.85 30.55 10.26
C VAL A 222 16.20 31.18 9.86
N LYS A 223 17.14 30.38 9.36
CA LYS A 223 18.48 30.85 8.98
C LYS A 223 18.62 31.14 7.47
N LEU A 224 17.61 30.83 6.68
CA LEU A 224 17.51 31.11 5.24
C LEU A 224 16.81 32.45 5.01
#